data_8ef35cfea46fab97b435c18ca8a6dde3
#
_entry.id   8ef35cfea46fab97b435c18ca8a6dde3
#
_cell.length_a   1.000
_cell.length_b   1.000
_cell.length_c   1.000
_cell.angle_alpha   90.00
_cell.angle_beta   90.00
_cell.angle_gamma   90.00
#
_symmetry.space_group_name_H-M   'P 1'
#
loop_
_entity.id
_entity.type
_entity.pdbx_description
1 polymer ?
#
loop_
_entity_poly.entity_id
_entity_poly.type
_entity_poly.pdbx_seq_one_letter_code
_entity_poly.pdbx_strand_id
1 'polypeptide(L)'
;TIQRKFNASIEEGGSFVVAARMFLGIVDRLGGEDIILEHNEKLLGITSERCRFDVPVLSARNYPKINIPYPDDLLKIKGICSLYSKTSAAVGTDIKRPSLTGIHLEIYSDTVRASACDAFRMAVTEIKCNCGGKMSVTVPKQSFFYLANAVEDKDLLEFGLNANTLVFIKSDMLFSTRIISEPFMNIDRLLNMPDKMLVAKIKANDMKTMAETVSMITNVSEDTAPVLLKFKNNNLQLSIESTEAESTLNVPIESVNMISGEFYYNAKYFSDMLKLIRGDVDVYMTKRGVLYASNPVSEYMLTNSKKRSVKRKSKKTKKAA
;
A
#
# COMPACT_ATOMS: atom_id res chain seq x y z
N THR A 1 -7.51 1.00 -17.29
CA THR A 1 -8.87 0.53 -17.69
C THR A 1 -9.19 -0.77 -16.99
N ILE A 2 -10.45 -0.93 -16.57
CA ILE A 2 -10.98 -2.20 -16.07
C ILE A 2 -12.19 -2.55 -16.95
N GLN A 3 -12.23 -3.79 -17.44
CA GLN A 3 -13.40 -4.40 -18.05
C GLN A 3 -13.79 -5.59 -17.19
N ARG A 4 -15.07 -5.71 -16.84
CA ARG A 4 -15.58 -6.80 -16.04
C ARG A 4 -16.84 -7.38 -16.67
N LYS A 5 -16.95 -8.70 -16.66
CA LYS A 5 -18.15 -9.43 -17.07
C LYS A 5 -18.83 -9.98 -15.82
N PHE A 6 -20.14 -9.93 -15.80
CA PHE A 6 -20.95 -10.55 -14.76
C PHE A 6 -22.18 -11.19 -15.39
N ASN A 7 -22.75 -12.17 -14.74
CA ASN A 7 -23.94 -12.84 -15.20
C ASN A 7 -25.17 -11.95 -14.99
N ALA A 8 -25.99 -11.80 -15.99
CA ALA A 8 -27.26 -11.09 -15.93
C ALA A 8 -28.29 -11.75 -16.88
N SER A 9 -29.54 -11.65 -16.52
CA SER A 9 -30.65 -11.95 -17.46
C SER A 9 -30.85 -10.72 -18.34
N ILE A 10 -30.67 -10.87 -19.64
CA ILE A 10 -30.78 -9.76 -20.59
C ILE A 10 -32.02 -10.00 -21.48
N GLU A 11 -33.01 -9.16 -21.31
CA GLU A 11 -34.23 -9.16 -22.14
C GLU A 11 -33.99 -8.40 -23.44
N GLU A 12 -33.37 -7.24 -23.36
CA GLU A 12 -33.00 -6.40 -24.49
C GLU A 12 -31.57 -5.89 -24.36
N GLY A 13 -30.76 -6.09 -25.39
CA GLY A 13 -29.36 -5.65 -25.41
C GLY A 13 -29.23 -4.13 -25.59
N GLY A 14 -28.40 -3.49 -24.79
CA GLY A 14 -28.18 -2.05 -24.86
C GLY A 14 -26.80 -1.62 -24.42
N SER A 15 -26.49 -0.32 -24.59
CA SER A 15 -25.25 0.29 -24.11
C SER A 15 -25.45 1.77 -23.76
N PHE A 16 -24.90 2.18 -22.65
CA PHE A 16 -24.99 3.56 -22.15
C PHE A 16 -23.74 3.94 -21.37
N VAL A 17 -23.56 5.23 -21.16
CA VAL A 17 -22.51 5.80 -20.29
C VAL A 17 -23.17 6.49 -19.12
N VAL A 18 -22.81 6.12 -17.91
CA VAL A 18 -23.35 6.67 -16.66
C VAL A 18 -22.22 7.23 -15.78
N ALA A 19 -22.54 8.25 -14.97
CA ALA A 19 -21.61 8.79 -14.00
C ALA A 19 -21.29 7.75 -12.91
N ALA A 20 -20.07 7.20 -12.92
CA ALA A 20 -19.67 6.07 -12.08
C ALA A 20 -19.90 6.32 -10.57
N ARG A 21 -19.60 7.52 -10.07
CA ARG A 21 -19.77 7.85 -8.64
C ARG A 21 -21.23 7.81 -8.21
N MET A 22 -22.13 8.30 -9.09
CA MET A 22 -23.58 8.28 -8.83
C MET A 22 -24.12 6.86 -8.87
N PHE A 23 -23.77 6.11 -9.93
CA PHE A 23 -24.18 4.72 -10.10
C PHE A 23 -23.73 3.85 -8.92
N LEU A 24 -22.44 3.93 -8.54
CA LEU A 24 -21.90 3.21 -7.39
C LEU A 24 -22.64 3.58 -6.10
N GLY A 25 -22.84 4.88 -5.86
CA GLY A 25 -23.53 5.36 -4.65
C GLY A 25 -24.99 4.91 -4.54
N ILE A 26 -25.66 4.65 -5.66
CA ILE A 26 -26.99 4.07 -5.70
C ILE A 26 -26.90 2.57 -5.42
N VAL A 27 -26.11 1.84 -6.19
CA VAL A 27 -26.00 0.37 -6.09
C VAL A 27 -25.56 -0.07 -4.70
N ASP A 28 -24.61 0.63 -4.06
CA ASP A 28 -24.16 0.32 -2.71
C ASP A 28 -25.26 0.48 -1.63
N ARG A 29 -26.33 1.22 -1.93
CA ARG A 29 -27.44 1.48 -1.00
C ARG A 29 -28.70 0.70 -1.34
N LEU A 30 -28.77 0.08 -2.51
CA LEU A 30 -29.90 -0.77 -2.87
C LEU A 30 -29.84 -2.05 -2.04
N GLY A 31 -30.91 -2.31 -1.29
CA GLY A 31 -31.16 -3.63 -0.68
C GLY A 31 -31.89 -4.53 -1.65
N GLY A 32 -31.74 -5.83 -1.48
CA GLY A 32 -32.37 -6.86 -2.30
C GLY A 32 -31.34 -7.71 -3.05
N GLU A 33 -31.79 -8.84 -3.57
CA GLU A 33 -30.93 -9.78 -4.29
C GLU A 33 -30.77 -9.39 -5.77
N ASP A 34 -31.82 -8.78 -6.37
CA ASP A 34 -31.88 -8.44 -7.77
C ASP A 34 -32.00 -6.93 -8.01
N ILE A 35 -31.30 -6.46 -9.04
CA ILE A 35 -31.36 -5.09 -9.54
C ILE A 35 -31.78 -5.15 -11.01
N ILE A 36 -32.84 -4.43 -11.37
CA ILE A 36 -33.30 -4.29 -12.75
C ILE A 36 -32.76 -2.98 -13.31
N LEU A 37 -32.11 -3.05 -14.46
CA LEU A 37 -31.61 -1.91 -15.21
C LEU A 37 -32.41 -1.73 -16.49
N GLU A 38 -33.09 -0.61 -16.63
CA GLU A 38 -33.86 -0.24 -17.84
C GLU A 38 -33.31 1.08 -18.36
N HIS A 39 -32.88 1.14 -19.61
CA HIS A 39 -32.43 2.41 -20.14
C HIS A 39 -33.19 2.85 -21.39
N ASN A 40 -33.39 4.14 -21.51
CA ASN A 40 -33.77 4.81 -22.73
C ASN A 40 -32.62 5.77 -23.18
N GLU A 41 -32.87 6.56 -24.22
CA GLU A 41 -31.83 7.47 -24.75
C GLU A 41 -31.25 8.48 -23.72
N LYS A 42 -31.98 8.81 -22.64
CA LYS A 42 -31.65 9.87 -21.70
C LYS A 42 -31.47 9.43 -20.27
N LEU A 43 -32.14 8.36 -19.85
CA LEU A 43 -32.25 7.92 -18.47
C LEU A 43 -31.96 6.42 -18.35
N LEU A 44 -31.32 6.06 -17.25
CA LEU A 44 -31.18 4.72 -16.73
C LEU A 44 -32.05 4.58 -15.47
N GLY A 45 -33.10 3.77 -15.56
CA GLY A 45 -33.89 3.31 -14.42
C GLY A 45 -33.11 2.19 -13.71
N ILE A 46 -32.90 2.34 -12.41
CA ILE A 46 -32.28 1.36 -11.52
C ILE A 46 -33.32 1.00 -10.48
N THR A 47 -33.89 -0.19 -10.58
CA THR A 47 -35.00 -0.64 -9.73
C THR A 47 -34.56 -1.81 -8.87
N SER A 48 -34.89 -1.76 -7.59
CA SER A 48 -34.84 -2.89 -6.65
C SER A 48 -36.23 -3.08 -6.04
N GLU A 49 -36.41 -4.11 -5.20
CA GLU A 49 -37.69 -4.41 -4.54
C GLU A 49 -38.39 -3.21 -3.89
N ARG A 50 -37.63 -2.24 -3.39
CA ARG A 50 -38.13 -1.15 -2.54
C ARG A 50 -38.01 0.24 -3.13
N CYS A 51 -37.19 0.43 -4.15
CA CYS A 51 -36.93 1.75 -4.69
C CYS A 51 -36.52 1.74 -6.16
N ARG A 52 -36.78 2.88 -6.82
CA ARG A 52 -36.36 3.16 -8.19
C ARG A 52 -35.61 4.48 -8.23
N PHE A 53 -34.53 4.49 -8.99
CA PHE A 53 -33.78 5.70 -9.30
C PHE A 53 -33.72 5.87 -10.82
N ASP A 54 -33.94 7.07 -11.31
CA ASP A 54 -33.75 7.43 -12.70
C ASP A 54 -32.55 8.38 -12.81
N VAL A 55 -31.46 7.94 -13.45
CA VAL A 55 -30.20 8.68 -13.57
C VAL A 55 -29.92 9.05 -15.02
N PRO A 56 -29.41 10.28 -15.28
CA PRO A 56 -29.04 10.68 -16.64
C PRO A 56 -27.94 9.79 -17.21
N VAL A 57 -28.06 9.42 -18.49
CA VAL A 57 -27.06 8.69 -19.23
C VAL A 57 -26.68 9.40 -20.52
N LEU A 58 -25.50 9.09 -21.02
CA LEU A 58 -25.00 9.52 -22.31
C LEU A 58 -24.97 8.35 -23.29
N SER A 59 -25.11 8.65 -24.57
CA SER A 59 -24.99 7.63 -25.61
C SER A 59 -23.58 7.03 -25.63
N ALA A 60 -23.52 5.71 -25.65
CA ALA A 60 -22.26 4.98 -25.78
C ALA A 60 -21.58 5.16 -27.16
N ARG A 61 -22.31 5.69 -28.17
CA ARG A 61 -21.77 5.90 -29.54
C ARG A 61 -20.53 6.83 -29.54
N ASN A 62 -20.52 7.81 -28.64
CA ASN A 62 -19.41 8.79 -28.51
C ASN A 62 -18.38 8.38 -27.45
N TYR A 63 -18.53 7.21 -26.82
CA TYR A 63 -17.55 6.73 -25.83
C TYR A 63 -16.29 6.25 -26.57
N PRO A 64 -15.10 6.66 -26.13
CA PRO A 64 -13.85 6.25 -26.77
C PRO A 64 -13.71 4.72 -26.82
N LYS A 65 -13.47 4.19 -27.99
CA LYS A 65 -13.13 2.76 -28.12
C LYS A 65 -11.75 2.53 -27.56
N ILE A 66 -11.66 1.90 -26.41
CA ILE A 66 -10.40 1.55 -25.78
C ILE A 66 -9.95 0.20 -26.34
N ASN A 67 -8.93 0.24 -27.18
CA ASN A 67 -8.28 -0.97 -27.65
C ASN A 67 -7.16 -1.34 -26.68
N ILE A 68 -7.31 -2.45 -25.96
CA ILE A 68 -6.30 -2.95 -25.04
C ILE A 68 -5.43 -3.93 -25.81
N PRO A 69 -4.12 -3.63 -26.01
CA PRO A 69 -3.21 -4.53 -26.69
C PRO A 69 -3.05 -5.82 -25.87
N TYR A 70 -3.36 -6.96 -26.48
CA TYR A 70 -3.21 -8.24 -25.81
C TYR A 70 -1.72 -8.65 -25.83
N PRO A 71 -1.16 -9.11 -24.69
CA PRO A 71 0.21 -9.59 -24.64
C PRO A 71 0.39 -10.92 -25.40
N ASP A 72 1.54 -11.08 -26.05
CA ASP A 72 1.87 -12.34 -26.72
C ASP A 72 2.25 -13.43 -25.71
N ASP A 73 2.99 -13.03 -24.65
CA ASP A 73 3.42 -13.94 -23.58
C ASP A 73 2.70 -13.61 -22.28
N LEU A 74 2.19 -14.65 -21.62
CA LEU A 74 1.48 -14.52 -20.35
C LEU A 74 2.24 -15.25 -19.24
N LEU A 75 2.45 -14.52 -18.16
CA LEU A 75 2.93 -15.03 -16.88
C LEU A 75 1.76 -15.15 -15.91
N LYS A 76 2.01 -15.77 -14.75
CA LYS A 76 1.01 -15.93 -13.69
C LYS A 76 1.43 -15.22 -12.42
N ILE A 77 0.47 -14.60 -11.73
CA ILE A 77 0.69 -13.91 -10.45
C ILE A 77 -0.50 -14.09 -9.52
N LYS A 78 -0.21 -14.21 -8.22
CA LYS A 78 -1.19 -14.16 -7.13
C LYS A 78 -0.71 -13.24 -6.02
N GLY A 79 -1.54 -13.00 -5.01
CA GLY A 79 -1.15 -12.19 -3.83
C GLY A 79 -1.06 -10.70 -4.10
N ILE A 80 -1.80 -10.20 -5.08
CA ILE A 80 -1.80 -8.78 -5.49
C ILE A 80 -2.14 -7.85 -4.33
N CYS A 81 -3.15 -8.19 -3.51
CA CYS A 81 -3.55 -7.37 -2.36
C CYS A 81 -2.44 -7.30 -1.31
N SER A 82 -1.79 -8.43 -1.03
CA SER A 82 -0.65 -8.50 -0.10
C SER A 82 0.56 -7.72 -0.61
N LEU A 83 0.92 -7.86 -1.90
CA LEU A 83 2.01 -7.10 -2.51
C LEU A 83 1.76 -5.59 -2.42
N TYR A 84 0.53 -5.15 -2.75
CA TYR A 84 0.14 -3.75 -2.64
C TYR A 84 0.14 -3.25 -1.20
N SER A 85 -0.56 -3.92 -0.30
CA SER A 85 -0.74 -3.46 1.08
C SER A 85 0.59 -3.32 1.83
N LYS A 86 1.55 -4.24 1.60
CA LYS A 86 2.84 -4.24 2.26
C LYS A 86 3.86 -3.24 1.69
N THR A 87 3.64 -2.69 0.50
CA THR A 87 4.60 -1.79 -0.15
C THR A 87 4.07 -0.38 -0.37
N SER A 88 2.76 -0.21 -0.53
CA SER A 88 2.14 1.04 -0.97
C SER A 88 2.42 2.25 -0.08
N ALA A 89 2.66 2.04 1.23
CA ALA A 89 3.00 3.11 2.16
C ALA A 89 4.37 3.74 1.86
N ALA A 90 5.31 2.97 1.29
CA ALA A 90 6.66 3.45 0.98
C ALA A 90 6.77 4.11 -0.41
N VAL A 91 5.72 4.11 -1.21
CA VAL A 91 5.73 4.76 -2.54
C VAL A 91 5.88 6.26 -2.39
N GLY A 92 6.81 6.84 -3.14
CA GLY A 92 7.06 8.27 -3.20
C GLY A 92 5.94 9.04 -3.91
N THR A 93 5.90 10.35 -3.65
CA THR A 93 4.92 11.27 -4.26
C THR A 93 5.58 12.34 -5.15
N ASP A 94 6.91 12.33 -5.26
CA ASP A 94 7.65 13.30 -6.05
C ASP A 94 7.58 12.96 -7.54
N ILE A 95 6.80 13.73 -8.30
CA ILE A 95 6.65 13.58 -9.75
C ILE A 95 7.93 13.80 -10.54
N LYS A 96 8.95 14.45 -9.95
CA LYS A 96 10.27 14.61 -10.57
C LYS A 96 11.09 13.32 -10.54
N ARG A 97 10.63 12.30 -9.82
CA ARG A 97 11.21 10.96 -9.75
C ARG A 97 10.14 9.92 -10.03
N PRO A 98 9.66 9.82 -11.27
CA PRO A 98 8.53 8.97 -11.61
C PRO A 98 8.70 7.52 -11.20
N SER A 99 9.92 6.97 -11.33
CA SER A 99 10.22 5.59 -10.92
C SER A 99 9.84 5.29 -9.45
N LEU A 100 9.91 6.29 -8.56
CA LEU A 100 9.56 6.12 -7.15
C LEU A 100 8.05 6.30 -6.88
N THR A 101 7.25 6.69 -7.86
CA THR A 101 5.79 6.88 -7.70
C THR A 101 4.97 5.61 -7.93
N GLY A 102 5.65 4.50 -8.18
CA GLY A 102 5.06 3.19 -8.40
C GLY A 102 5.60 2.12 -7.46
N ILE A 103 5.07 0.93 -7.63
CA ILE A 103 5.54 -0.30 -7.00
C ILE A 103 6.27 -1.10 -8.06
N HIS A 104 7.51 -1.43 -7.80
CA HIS A 104 8.34 -2.23 -8.68
C HIS A 104 8.12 -3.70 -8.41
N LEU A 105 7.79 -4.45 -9.45
CA LEU A 105 7.62 -5.89 -9.42
C LEU A 105 8.78 -6.55 -10.15
N GLU A 106 9.47 -7.42 -9.45
CA GLU A 106 10.43 -8.35 -10.02
C GLU A 106 9.84 -9.75 -9.94
N ILE A 107 9.51 -10.29 -11.08
CA ILE A 107 8.93 -11.61 -11.26
C ILE A 107 10.04 -12.58 -11.61
N TYR A 108 10.14 -13.63 -10.83
CA TYR A 108 11.00 -14.79 -11.06
C TYR A 108 10.13 -16.01 -11.34
N SER A 109 10.73 -17.14 -11.72
CA SER A 109 9.96 -18.33 -12.06
C SER A 109 9.02 -18.82 -10.95
N ASP A 110 9.43 -18.65 -9.68
CA ASP A 110 8.76 -19.20 -8.49
C ASP A 110 8.47 -18.16 -7.40
N THR A 111 8.84 -16.90 -7.63
CA THR A 111 8.75 -15.84 -6.63
C THR A 111 8.41 -14.50 -7.28
N VAL A 112 7.61 -13.70 -6.61
CA VAL A 112 7.38 -12.30 -6.96
C VAL A 112 7.87 -11.44 -5.82
N ARG A 113 8.78 -10.51 -6.12
CA ARG A 113 9.24 -9.46 -5.21
C ARG A 113 8.60 -8.13 -5.59
N ALA A 114 7.93 -7.50 -4.65
CA ALA A 114 7.42 -6.13 -4.79
C ALA A 114 8.26 -5.19 -3.94
N SER A 115 8.65 -4.07 -4.52
CA SER A 115 9.48 -3.06 -3.87
C SER A 115 8.91 -1.67 -4.09
N ALA A 116 8.94 -0.84 -3.06
CA ALA A 116 8.62 0.58 -3.15
C ALA A 116 9.56 1.37 -2.26
N CYS A 117 9.92 2.57 -2.68
CA CYS A 117 10.69 3.47 -1.84
C CYS A 117 10.40 4.94 -2.17
N ASP A 118 10.67 5.78 -1.18
CA ASP A 118 10.88 7.21 -1.34
C ASP A 118 12.31 7.58 -0.88
N ALA A 119 12.65 8.84 -0.74
CA ALA A 119 13.99 9.24 -0.30
C ALA A 119 14.34 8.85 1.16
N PHE A 120 13.36 8.39 1.95
CA PHE A 120 13.48 8.24 3.40
C PHE A 120 13.12 6.86 3.92
N ARG A 121 12.40 6.07 3.15
CA ARG A 121 11.93 4.73 3.53
C ARG A 121 11.85 3.80 2.33
N MET A 122 11.86 2.52 2.61
CA MET A 122 11.71 1.45 1.63
C MET A 122 10.88 0.32 2.24
N ALA A 123 10.11 -0.34 1.41
CA ALA A 123 9.39 -1.56 1.73
C ALA A 123 9.65 -2.59 0.62
N VAL A 124 9.99 -3.80 1.02
CA VAL A 124 10.17 -4.94 0.13
C VAL A 124 9.37 -6.11 0.69
N THR A 125 8.69 -6.82 -0.16
CA THR A 125 8.00 -8.06 0.21
C THR A 125 8.09 -9.08 -0.89
N GLU A 126 8.17 -10.36 -0.51
CA GLU A 126 8.22 -11.47 -1.43
C GLU A 126 7.07 -12.45 -1.18
N ILE A 127 6.57 -13.01 -2.25
CA ILE A 127 5.59 -14.11 -2.20
C ILE A 127 6.03 -15.23 -3.13
N LYS A 128 5.76 -16.47 -2.73
CA LYS A 128 5.96 -17.64 -3.59
C LYS A 128 4.80 -17.76 -4.58
N CYS A 129 5.13 -17.78 -5.87
CA CYS A 129 4.17 -17.90 -6.94
C CYS A 129 4.86 -18.57 -8.15
N ASN A 130 4.30 -19.63 -8.67
CA ASN A 130 4.78 -20.20 -9.94
C ASN A 130 4.35 -19.29 -11.09
N CYS A 131 5.23 -18.40 -11.51
CA CYS A 131 4.95 -17.37 -12.50
C CYS A 131 5.15 -17.82 -13.95
N GLY A 132 5.94 -18.88 -14.18
CA GLY A 132 6.22 -19.40 -15.52
C GLY A 132 7.24 -18.60 -16.32
N GLY A 133 7.88 -17.58 -15.76
CA GLY A 133 8.87 -16.76 -16.45
C GLY A 133 9.46 -15.65 -15.58
N LYS A 134 10.10 -14.68 -16.24
CA LYS A 134 10.74 -13.53 -15.58
C LYS A 134 10.27 -12.22 -16.19
N MET A 135 10.03 -11.24 -15.37
CA MET A 135 9.67 -9.88 -15.79
C MET A 135 10.08 -8.86 -14.72
N SER A 136 10.38 -7.65 -15.14
CA SER A 136 10.65 -6.53 -14.24
C SER A 136 9.87 -5.30 -14.71
N VAL A 137 8.94 -4.81 -13.89
CA VAL A 137 8.05 -3.68 -14.27
C VAL A 137 7.75 -2.81 -13.07
N THR A 138 7.54 -1.50 -13.31
CA THR A 138 7.07 -0.57 -12.28
C THR A 138 5.64 -0.16 -12.58
N VAL A 139 4.73 -0.51 -11.68
CA VAL A 139 3.30 -0.22 -11.80
C VAL A 139 2.96 1.04 -11.01
N PRO A 140 2.29 2.06 -11.61
CA PRO A 140 1.87 3.24 -10.87
C PRO A 140 1.03 2.87 -9.64
N LYS A 141 1.30 3.52 -8.50
CA LYS A 141 0.61 3.24 -7.22
C LYS A 141 -0.91 3.21 -7.36
N GLN A 142 -1.48 4.20 -8.06
CA GLN A 142 -2.93 4.31 -8.23
C GLN A 142 -3.51 3.16 -9.06
N SER A 143 -2.81 2.74 -10.10
CA SER A 143 -3.22 1.60 -10.92
C SER A 143 -3.17 0.30 -10.12
N PHE A 144 -2.11 0.11 -9.34
CA PHE A 144 -1.97 -1.08 -8.50
C PHE A 144 -3.03 -1.11 -7.38
N PHE A 145 -3.40 0.06 -6.82
CA PHE A 145 -4.53 0.19 -5.90
C PHE A 145 -5.84 -0.30 -6.50
N TYR A 146 -6.17 0.14 -7.72
CA TYR A 146 -7.40 -0.31 -8.38
C TYR A 146 -7.38 -1.81 -8.70
N LEU A 147 -6.24 -2.35 -9.11
CA LEU A 147 -6.11 -3.78 -9.32
C LEU A 147 -6.30 -4.56 -8.01
N ALA A 148 -5.63 -4.13 -6.93
CA ALA A 148 -5.73 -4.78 -5.62
C ALA A 148 -7.15 -4.76 -5.03
N ASN A 149 -7.96 -3.72 -5.34
CA ASN A 149 -9.36 -3.67 -4.93
C ASN A 149 -10.30 -4.47 -5.85
N ALA A 150 -9.84 -4.88 -7.02
CA ALA A 150 -10.66 -5.62 -7.98
C ALA A 150 -10.49 -7.16 -7.88
N VAL A 151 -9.53 -7.63 -7.07
CA VAL A 151 -9.18 -9.05 -6.95
C VAL A 151 -9.00 -9.45 -5.49
N GLU A 152 -8.95 -10.76 -5.24
CA GLU A 152 -8.58 -11.33 -3.93
C GLU A 152 -7.15 -11.90 -3.97
N ASP A 153 -6.51 -12.03 -2.82
CA ASP A 153 -5.13 -12.57 -2.73
C ASP A 153 -5.00 -14.00 -3.26
N LYS A 154 -6.07 -14.79 -3.17
CA LYS A 154 -6.12 -16.15 -3.70
C LYS A 154 -6.24 -16.23 -5.22
N ASP A 155 -6.67 -15.13 -5.86
CA ASP A 155 -6.88 -15.11 -7.30
C ASP A 155 -5.55 -15.28 -8.05
N LEU A 156 -5.52 -16.23 -8.96
CA LEU A 156 -4.44 -16.40 -9.92
C LEU A 156 -4.78 -15.61 -11.17
N LEU A 157 -3.97 -14.60 -11.46
CA LEU A 157 -4.12 -13.77 -12.65
C LEU A 157 -3.09 -14.20 -13.70
N GLU A 158 -3.49 -14.22 -14.95
CA GLU A 158 -2.56 -14.17 -16.06
C GLU A 158 -2.21 -12.71 -16.35
N PHE A 159 -0.96 -12.42 -16.67
CA PHE A 159 -0.56 -11.06 -16.97
C PHE A 159 0.59 -11.05 -17.98
N GLY A 160 0.66 -9.97 -18.72
CA GLY A 160 1.73 -9.80 -19.69
C GLY A 160 1.91 -8.32 -20.07
N LEU A 161 3.03 -8.04 -20.71
CA LEU A 161 3.39 -6.70 -21.17
C LEU A 161 3.32 -6.65 -22.70
N ASN A 162 2.59 -5.66 -23.23
CA ASN A 162 2.67 -5.31 -24.64
C ASN A 162 3.07 -3.84 -24.76
N ALA A 163 4.24 -3.58 -25.33
CA ALA A 163 4.91 -2.28 -25.31
C ALA A 163 5.00 -1.73 -23.87
N ASN A 164 4.32 -0.64 -23.57
CA ASN A 164 4.27 0.00 -22.23
C ASN A 164 2.94 -0.24 -21.49
N THR A 165 2.13 -1.20 -21.94
CA THR A 165 0.84 -1.54 -21.34
C THR A 165 0.93 -2.91 -20.69
N LEU A 166 0.78 -2.93 -19.37
CA LEU A 166 0.66 -4.14 -18.58
C LEU A 166 -0.81 -4.53 -18.49
N VAL A 167 -1.11 -5.78 -18.81
CA VAL A 167 -2.46 -6.32 -18.83
C VAL A 167 -2.56 -7.47 -17.85
N PHE A 168 -3.60 -7.47 -17.02
CA PHE A 168 -3.94 -8.57 -16.11
C PHE A 168 -5.28 -9.14 -16.52
N ILE A 169 -5.37 -10.46 -16.52
CA ILE A 169 -6.51 -11.23 -17.04
C ILE A 169 -6.97 -12.21 -15.98
N LYS A 170 -8.27 -12.22 -15.75
CA LYS A 170 -8.99 -13.23 -14.98
C LYS A 170 -10.24 -13.59 -15.80
N SER A 171 -10.86 -14.72 -15.57
CA SER A 171 -12.02 -15.22 -16.36
C SER A 171 -13.09 -14.16 -16.65
N ASP A 172 -13.37 -13.30 -15.66
CA ASP A 172 -14.41 -12.27 -15.70
C ASP A 172 -13.86 -10.85 -15.82
N MET A 173 -12.50 -10.67 -15.79
CA MET A 173 -11.89 -9.35 -15.69
C MET A 173 -10.68 -9.22 -16.62
N LEU A 174 -10.60 -8.06 -17.27
CA LEU A 174 -9.41 -7.58 -17.96
C LEU A 174 -9.05 -6.21 -17.40
N PHE A 175 -7.86 -6.10 -16.82
CA PHE A 175 -7.33 -4.85 -16.29
C PHE A 175 -6.10 -4.43 -17.09
N SER A 176 -6.02 -3.17 -17.49
CA SER A 176 -4.83 -2.65 -18.17
C SER A 176 -4.34 -1.34 -17.58
N THR A 177 -3.02 -1.19 -17.54
CA THR A 177 -2.37 0.04 -17.09
C THR A 177 -1.07 0.27 -17.84
N ARG A 178 -0.70 1.54 -18.00
CA ARG A 178 0.66 1.87 -18.46
C ARG A 178 1.64 1.67 -17.32
N ILE A 179 2.81 1.16 -17.64
CA ILE A 179 3.94 1.06 -16.70
C ILE A 179 4.69 2.38 -16.61
N ILE A 180 5.48 2.53 -15.56
CA ILE A 180 6.49 3.59 -15.45
C ILE A 180 7.74 3.09 -16.14
N SER A 181 8.14 3.75 -17.23
CA SER A 181 9.25 3.29 -18.09
C SER A 181 10.62 3.63 -17.53
N GLU A 182 10.70 4.56 -16.56
CA GLU A 182 11.99 4.88 -15.92
C GLU A 182 12.49 3.70 -15.10
N PRO A 183 13.81 3.39 -15.16
CA PRO A 183 14.40 2.32 -14.39
C PRO A 183 14.20 2.54 -12.88
N PHE A 184 13.76 1.50 -12.19
CA PHE A 184 13.71 1.53 -10.74
C PHE A 184 15.13 1.42 -10.17
N MET A 185 15.33 2.00 -9.00
CA MET A 185 16.64 1.96 -8.34
C MET A 185 17.01 0.55 -7.90
N ASN A 186 18.32 0.29 -7.80
CA ASN A 186 18.80 -0.99 -7.30
C ASN A 186 18.57 -1.11 -5.79
N ILE A 187 17.52 -1.86 -5.42
CA ILE A 187 17.11 -2.10 -4.04
C ILE A 187 18.13 -2.96 -3.28
N ASP A 188 18.79 -3.90 -3.94
CA ASP A 188 19.72 -4.81 -3.28
C ASP A 188 20.90 -4.08 -2.64
N ARG A 189 21.30 -2.93 -3.20
CA ARG A 189 22.32 -2.06 -2.57
C ARG A 189 21.86 -1.49 -1.24
N LEU A 190 20.58 -1.20 -1.08
CA LEU A 190 20.01 -0.69 0.16
C LEU A 190 19.77 -1.81 1.17
N LEU A 191 19.35 -2.98 0.71
CA LEU A 191 19.14 -4.16 1.57
C LEU A 191 20.46 -4.71 2.14
N ASN A 192 21.53 -4.65 1.36
CA ASN A 192 22.83 -5.23 1.69
C ASN A 192 23.90 -4.17 2.01
N MET A 193 23.54 -3.19 2.85
CA MET A 193 24.51 -2.19 3.32
C MET A 193 25.65 -2.86 4.09
N PRO A 194 26.92 -2.54 3.79
CA PRO A 194 28.07 -3.24 4.38
C PRO A 194 28.15 -3.19 5.90
N ASP A 195 27.61 -2.12 6.51
CA ASP A 195 27.58 -1.89 7.94
C ASP A 195 26.23 -2.22 8.61
N LYS A 196 25.33 -2.90 7.87
CA LYS A 196 24.07 -3.40 8.41
C LYS A 196 24.33 -4.57 9.33
N MET A 197 23.94 -4.44 10.60
CA MET A 197 24.13 -5.48 11.60
C MET A 197 22.82 -5.74 12.37
N LEU A 198 22.57 -7.00 12.71
CA LEU A 198 21.46 -7.40 13.57
C LEU A 198 21.71 -6.86 14.99
N VAL A 199 20.80 -6.04 15.50
CA VAL A 199 20.93 -5.43 16.83
C VAL A 199 19.96 -6.03 17.84
N ALA A 200 18.79 -6.42 17.42
CA ALA A 200 17.76 -6.98 18.31
C ALA A 200 16.77 -7.87 17.58
N LYS A 201 16.09 -8.73 18.35
CA LYS A 201 14.88 -9.43 17.91
C LYS A 201 13.72 -9.03 18.80
N ILE A 202 12.58 -8.77 18.19
CA ILE A 202 11.36 -8.29 18.86
C ILE A 202 10.24 -9.27 18.59
N LYS A 203 9.52 -9.65 19.63
CA LYS A 203 8.40 -10.59 19.53
C LYS A 203 7.16 -9.92 18.96
N ALA A 204 6.31 -10.71 18.32
CA ALA A 204 5.08 -10.25 17.65
C ALA A 204 4.15 -9.42 18.56
N ASN A 205 3.99 -9.81 19.82
CA ASN A 205 3.15 -9.09 20.78
C ASN A 205 3.73 -7.70 21.11
N ASP A 206 5.04 -7.60 21.25
CA ASP A 206 5.73 -6.35 21.55
C ASP A 206 5.68 -5.42 20.33
N MET A 207 5.83 -5.96 19.11
CA MET A 207 5.62 -5.21 17.86
C MET A 207 4.20 -4.64 17.76
N LYS A 208 3.19 -5.42 18.16
CA LYS A 208 1.80 -4.97 18.20
C LYS A 208 1.62 -3.81 19.19
N THR A 209 2.13 -3.95 20.41
CA THR A 209 2.08 -2.90 21.44
C THR A 209 2.77 -1.62 20.99
N MET A 210 3.93 -1.71 20.33
CA MET A 210 4.61 -0.56 19.71
C MET A 210 3.72 0.11 18.66
N ALA A 211 3.09 -0.67 17.78
CA ALA A 211 2.23 -0.16 16.72
C ALA A 211 1.00 0.57 17.28
N GLU A 212 0.35 0.02 18.30
CA GLU A 212 -0.80 0.62 18.98
C GLU A 212 -0.41 1.93 19.67
N THR A 213 0.69 1.94 20.44
CA THR A 213 1.18 3.13 21.14
C THR A 213 1.53 4.26 20.18
N VAL A 214 2.30 3.98 19.13
CA VAL A 214 2.70 5.00 18.15
C VAL A 214 1.48 5.50 17.36
N SER A 215 0.58 4.61 16.97
CA SER A 215 -0.63 4.98 16.21
C SER A 215 -1.57 5.86 17.05
N MET A 216 -1.71 5.60 18.35
CA MET A 216 -2.52 6.41 19.24
C MET A 216 -2.07 7.89 19.19
N ILE A 217 -0.78 8.15 19.24
CA ILE A 217 -0.25 9.53 19.24
C ILE A 217 -0.25 10.14 17.84
N THR A 218 0.14 9.40 16.81
CA THR A 218 0.18 9.91 15.43
C THR A 218 -1.18 10.16 14.81
N ASN A 219 -2.24 9.50 15.29
CA ASN A 219 -3.60 9.71 14.80
C ASN A 219 -4.29 10.91 15.44
N VAL A 220 -3.86 11.35 16.64
CA VAL A 220 -4.48 12.46 17.39
C VAL A 220 -3.87 13.80 16.99
N SER A 221 -2.63 13.84 16.54
CA SER A 221 -1.91 15.08 16.23
C SER A 221 -1.17 14.99 14.90
N GLU A 222 -1.36 16.01 14.06
CA GLU A 222 -0.60 16.16 12.81
C GLU A 222 0.85 16.60 13.08
N ASP A 223 1.10 17.35 14.16
CA ASP A 223 2.42 17.80 14.57
C ASP A 223 3.00 16.86 15.64
N THR A 224 3.67 15.83 15.19
CA THR A 224 4.30 14.81 16.01
C THR A 224 5.81 14.89 15.88
N ALA A 225 6.53 14.86 17.00
CA ALA A 225 8.00 14.76 16.99
C ALA A 225 8.45 13.42 16.38
N PRO A 226 9.70 13.34 15.87
CA PRO A 226 10.28 12.07 15.51
C PRO A 226 10.29 11.09 16.70
N VAL A 227 9.98 9.83 16.42
CA VAL A 227 10.11 8.75 17.40
C VAL A 227 11.57 8.60 17.79
N LEU A 228 11.84 8.58 19.08
CA LEU A 228 13.15 8.30 19.64
C LEU A 228 13.26 6.84 20.04
N LEU A 229 14.27 6.16 19.54
CA LEU A 229 14.67 4.82 19.95
C LEU A 229 15.99 4.85 20.72
N LYS A 230 16.01 4.17 21.87
CA LYS A 230 17.22 3.92 22.66
C LYS A 230 17.32 2.44 23.01
N PHE A 231 18.39 1.80 22.59
CA PHE A 231 18.67 0.41 22.94
C PHE A 231 19.49 0.38 24.25
N LYS A 232 19.02 -0.37 25.25
CA LYS A 232 19.65 -0.52 26.55
C LYS A 232 19.57 -1.97 27.00
N ASN A 233 20.67 -2.69 26.88
CA ASN A 233 20.69 -4.14 27.21
C ASN A 233 19.52 -4.86 26.49
N ASN A 234 18.75 -5.65 27.22
CA ASN A 234 17.59 -6.38 26.66
C ASN A 234 16.31 -5.53 26.65
N ASN A 235 16.42 -4.23 26.45
CA ASN A 235 15.28 -3.33 26.44
C ASN A 235 15.41 -2.26 25.34
N LEU A 236 14.35 -2.04 24.59
CA LEU A 236 14.19 -0.95 23.65
C LEU A 236 13.25 0.10 24.26
N GLN A 237 13.79 1.26 24.58
CA GLN A 237 12.97 2.41 24.95
C GLN A 237 12.55 3.18 23.70
N LEU A 238 11.23 3.26 23.48
CA LEU A 238 10.59 4.04 22.45
C LEU A 238 9.93 5.25 23.10
N SER A 239 10.26 6.46 22.65
CA SER A 239 9.58 7.68 23.10
C SER A 239 9.01 8.45 21.91
N ILE A 240 7.78 8.95 22.05
CA ILE A 240 7.09 9.74 21.05
C ILE A 240 6.35 10.90 21.73
N GLU A 241 6.44 12.08 21.13
CA GLU A 241 5.86 13.31 21.66
C GLU A 241 5.06 14.01 20.55
N SER A 242 3.90 14.57 20.92
CA SER A 242 3.09 15.46 20.10
C SER A 242 2.71 16.72 20.88
N THR A 243 1.98 17.63 20.25
CA THR A 243 1.44 18.82 20.94
C THR A 243 0.46 18.47 22.07
N GLU A 244 -0.13 17.30 22.04
CA GLU A 244 -1.22 16.91 22.94
C GLU A 244 -0.85 15.79 23.92
N ALA A 245 0.08 14.92 23.53
CA ALA A 245 0.44 13.74 24.30
C ALA A 245 1.93 13.39 24.17
N GLU A 246 2.42 12.68 25.18
CA GLU A 246 3.75 12.09 25.23
C GLU A 246 3.63 10.67 25.73
N SER A 247 4.40 9.75 25.15
CA SER A 247 4.47 8.38 25.62
C SER A 247 5.92 7.88 25.61
N THR A 248 6.23 7.08 26.59
CA THR A 248 7.48 6.30 26.64
C THR A 248 7.10 4.84 26.91
N LEU A 249 7.48 3.97 25.99
CA LEU A 249 7.26 2.53 26.05
C LEU A 249 8.62 1.83 26.21
N ASN A 250 8.68 0.89 27.13
CA ASN A 250 9.83 0.00 27.27
C ASN A 250 9.44 -1.38 26.72
N VAL A 251 10.17 -1.81 25.72
CA VAL A 251 9.89 -3.05 24.96
C VAL A 251 10.99 -4.06 25.28
N PRO A 252 10.64 -5.24 25.80
CA PRO A 252 11.63 -6.31 25.97
C PRO A 252 12.15 -6.74 24.58
N ILE A 253 13.44 -6.92 24.46
CA ILE A 253 14.10 -7.35 23.23
C ILE A 253 15.15 -8.43 23.54
N GLU A 254 15.40 -9.29 22.59
CA GLU A 254 16.60 -10.11 22.59
C GLU A 254 17.73 -9.32 21.92
N SER A 255 18.65 -8.77 22.70
CA SER A 255 19.79 -8.03 22.16
C SER A 255 20.81 -8.98 21.57
N VAL A 256 21.23 -8.70 20.34
CA VAL A 256 22.24 -9.50 19.62
C VAL A 256 23.56 -8.75 19.56
N ASN A 257 23.54 -7.49 19.13
CA ASN A 257 24.71 -6.62 19.12
C ASN A 257 24.40 -5.31 19.82
N MET A 258 25.31 -4.83 20.64
CA MET A 258 25.13 -3.58 21.34
C MET A 258 25.26 -2.39 20.38
N ILE A 259 24.28 -1.53 20.40
CA ILE A 259 24.31 -0.22 19.77
C ILE A 259 23.96 0.82 20.82
N SER A 260 24.72 1.91 20.86
CA SER A 260 24.50 3.00 21.80
C SER A 260 24.19 4.28 21.03
N GLY A 261 23.30 5.10 21.58
CA GLY A 261 22.92 6.38 20.99
C GLY A 261 21.43 6.64 21.03
N GLU A 262 21.06 7.79 20.51
CA GLU A 262 19.69 8.24 20.31
C GLU A 262 19.40 8.25 18.82
N PHE A 263 18.39 7.48 18.40
CA PHE A 263 18.01 7.35 17.00
C PHE A 263 16.61 7.91 16.81
N TYR A 264 16.47 8.84 15.87
CA TYR A 264 15.22 9.54 15.61
C TYR A 264 14.64 9.14 14.27
N TYR A 265 13.34 8.82 14.21
CA TYR A 265 12.66 8.42 12.98
C TYR A 265 11.38 9.23 12.80
N ASN A 266 11.05 9.57 11.56
CA ASN A 266 9.78 10.21 11.26
C ASN A 266 8.63 9.38 11.83
N ALA A 267 7.77 9.98 12.67
CA ALA A 267 6.74 9.26 13.43
C ALA A 267 5.71 8.57 12.52
N LYS A 268 5.31 9.22 11.42
CA LYS A 268 4.38 8.65 10.45
C LYS A 268 5.00 7.46 9.71
N TYR A 269 6.24 7.59 9.26
CA TYR A 269 6.93 6.49 8.56
C TYR A 269 7.18 5.31 9.49
N PHE A 270 7.51 5.58 10.74
CA PHE A 270 7.69 4.56 11.75
C PHE A 270 6.37 3.85 12.07
N SER A 271 5.27 4.60 12.23
CA SER A 271 3.91 4.05 12.40
C SER A 271 3.51 3.16 11.21
N ASP A 272 3.74 3.63 9.98
CA ASP A 272 3.45 2.86 8.76
C ASP A 272 4.23 1.53 8.74
N MET A 273 5.53 1.56 9.08
CA MET A 273 6.36 0.37 9.18
C MET A 273 5.80 -0.64 10.19
N LEU A 274 5.46 -0.19 11.40
CA LEU A 274 4.91 -1.06 12.44
C LEU A 274 3.57 -1.69 12.07
N LYS A 275 2.74 -1.01 11.29
CA LYS A 275 1.45 -1.54 10.80
C LYS A 275 1.62 -2.63 9.75
N LEU A 276 2.69 -2.54 8.96
CA LEU A 276 2.93 -3.41 7.81
C LEU A 276 3.69 -4.68 8.17
N ILE A 277 4.64 -4.58 9.09
CA ILE A 277 5.43 -5.73 9.53
C ILE A 277 4.69 -6.47 10.65
N ARG A 278 4.53 -7.78 10.49
CA ARG A 278 3.82 -8.63 11.45
C ARG A 278 4.66 -9.84 11.82
N GLY A 279 4.41 -10.38 13.00
CA GLY A 279 5.16 -11.53 13.52
C GLY A 279 6.40 -11.11 14.30
N ASP A 280 7.28 -12.08 14.57
CA ASP A 280 8.59 -11.83 15.15
C ASP A 280 9.46 -11.10 14.14
N VAL A 281 10.22 -10.12 14.61
CA VAL A 281 10.97 -9.18 13.77
C VAL A 281 12.43 -9.12 14.17
N ASP A 282 13.29 -9.30 13.20
CA ASP A 282 14.71 -9.03 13.31
C ASP A 282 14.97 -7.54 12.99
N VAL A 283 15.62 -6.84 13.90
CA VAL A 283 15.94 -5.42 13.77
C VAL A 283 17.41 -5.28 13.45
N TYR A 284 17.71 -4.67 12.30
CA TYR A 284 19.07 -4.35 11.92
C TYR A 284 19.27 -2.84 11.92
N MET A 285 20.51 -2.41 12.14
CA MET A 285 20.89 -1.02 12.04
C MET A 285 22.27 -0.85 11.41
N THR A 286 22.45 0.29 10.75
CA THR A 286 23.76 0.74 10.29
C THR A 286 24.38 1.70 11.30
N LYS A 287 25.68 1.94 11.20
CA LYS A 287 26.39 2.95 12.01
C LYS A 287 25.79 4.36 11.88
N ARG A 288 25.17 4.67 10.73
CA ARG A 288 24.50 5.95 10.49
C ARG A 288 23.07 6.03 11.02
N GLY A 289 22.59 4.97 11.67
CA GLY A 289 21.24 4.90 12.23
C GLY A 289 20.16 4.62 11.19
N VAL A 290 20.48 4.01 10.05
CA VAL A 290 19.44 3.45 9.16
C VAL A 290 18.90 2.21 9.83
N LEU A 291 17.59 2.20 10.06
CA LEU A 291 16.85 1.11 10.71
C LEU A 291 16.27 0.18 9.67
N TYR A 292 16.40 -1.12 9.89
CA TYR A 292 15.71 -2.15 9.14
C TYR A 292 14.89 -3.01 10.10
N ALA A 293 13.68 -3.34 9.68
CA ALA A 293 12.83 -4.31 10.35
C ALA A 293 12.52 -5.41 9.34
N SER A 294 12.86 -6.65 9.65
CA SER A 294 12.78 -7.78 8.73
C SER A 294 12.05 -8.95 9.36
N ASN A 295 11.25 -9.64 8.57
CA ASN A 295 10.70 -10.95 8.85
C ASN A 295 10.92 -11.85 7.61
N PRO A 296 10.54 -13.16 7.62
CA PRO A 296 10.85 -14.07 6.52
C PRO A 296 10.35 -13.66 5.13
N VAL A 297 9.38 -12.75 5.03
CA VAL A 297 8.73 -12.38 3.76
C VAL A 297 8.78 -10.89 3.44
N SER A 298 9.19 -10.05 4.38
CA SER A 298 9.16 -8.59 4.18
C SER A 298 10.30 -7.91 4.90
N GLU A 299 10.83 -6.85 4.32
CA GLU A 299 11.83 -5.99 4.91
C GLU A 299 11.47 -4.52 4.70
N TYR A 300 11.59 -3.73 5.75
CA TYR A 300 11.35 -2.29 5.76
C TYR A 300 12.59 -1.56 6.21
N MET A 301 12.86 -0.42 5.59
CA MET A 301 13.98 0.44 5.91
C MET A 301 13.47 1.85 6.22
N LEU A 302 14.04 2.47 7.25
CA LEU A 302 13.83 3.88 7.56
C LEU A 302 15.17 4.59 7.73
N THR A 303 15.31 5.77 7.12
CA THR A 303 16.46 6.62 7.37
C THR A 303 16.31 7.36 8.68
N ASN A 304 17.44 7.60 9.36
CA ASN A 304 17.50 8.42 10.56
C ASN A 304 17.05 9.86 10.25
N SER A 305 16.33 10.46 11.18
CA SER A 305 15.84 11.84 11.09
C SER A 305 16.52 12.73 12.11
N LYS A 306 16.40 14.06 11.94
CA LYS A 306 16.95 15.00 12.92
C LYS A 306 16.05 15.07 14.16
N LYS A 307 16.67 15.28 15.32
CA LYS A 307 15.94 15.60 16.56
C LYS A 307 15.09 16.86 16.34
N ARG A 308 13.83 16.78 16.70
CA ARG A 308 12.88 17.90 16.68
C ARG A 308 12.01 17.82 17.93
N SER A 309 11.85 18.94 18.64
CA SER A 309 10.90 19.09 19.74
C SER A 309 9.62 19.74 19.24
N VAL A 310 8.47 19.36 19.79
CA VAL A 310 7.17 19.98 19.53
C VAL A 310 6.95 21.10 20.53
N LYS A 311 6.53 22.30 20.06
CA LYS A 311 6.15 23.40 20.96
C LYS A 311 4.77 23.11 21.55
N ARG A 312 4.71 22.70 22.80
CA ARG A 312 3.43 22.57 23.52
C ARG A 312 2.77 23.94 23.65
N LYS A 313 1.48 24.05 23.30
CA LYS A 313 0.67 25.23 23.61
C LYS A 313 0.56 25.29 25.14
N SER A 314 1.16 26.31 25.77
CA SER A 314 0.98 26.53 27.21
C SER A 314 -0.51 26.70 27.47
N LYS A 315 -1.10 25.81 28.26
CA LYS A 315 -2.45 26.04 28.82
C LYS A 315 -2.36 27.29 29.72
N LYS A 316 -2.81 28.43 29.22
CA LYS A 316 -3.12 29.56 30.09
C LYS A 316 -4.18 29.08 31.06
N THR A 317 -3.78 28.77 32.28
CA THR A 317 -4.67 28.58 33.41
C THR A 317 -5.42 29.91 33.60
N LYS A 318 -6.64 30.03 33.13
CA LYS A 318 -7.52 31.08 33.58
C LYS A 318 -7.71 30.85 35.08
N LYS A 319 -7.01 31.63 35.92
CA LYS A 319 -7.42 31.82 37.31
C LYS A 319 -8.84 32.39 37.24
N ALA A 320 -9.82 31.60 37.67
CA ALA A 320 -11.10 32.13 38.03
C ALA A 320 -10.90 33.04 39.24
N ALA A 321 -11.22 34.31 39.10
CA ALA A 321 -11.42 35.24 40.19
C ALA A 321 -12.87 35.16 40.65
#